data_22b1b23ead4c0c01317c967809e584c7
#
_entry.id   22b1b23ead4c0c01317c967809e584c7
#
_cell.length_a   1.000
_cell.length_b   1.000
_cell.length_c   1.000
_cell.angle_alpha   90.00
_cell.angle_beta   90.00
_cell.angle_gamma   90.00
#
_symmetry.space_group_name_H-M   'P 1'
#
loop_
_entity.id
_entity.type
_entity.pdbx_description
1 polymer ?
#
loop_
_entity_poly.entity_id
_entity_poly.type
_entity_poly.pdbx_seq_one_letter_code
_entity_poly.pdbx_strand_id
1 'polypeptide(L)'
;MQKPAPVLEPDQLVRFQTLERYASSFGSDARRLTESRWIYTLISIKQGKGHCFVDNEFVSLQAGTLLLINPFAYLHLENTVYVQGVVIHFTEEFLCRTHLYEQLLYKTIFGPNRRTCFQLAGNEIGGNYIQSQLSMFGWEYRLGADPLLKFDFLHNILLGVILYMHKLQLEQENATLDIKEPLAKNQVVQFIQLLNQHFREESSLQFYADKLNITQDQLGLICKKGVGWSPKAIMQEKLLREAKRALLFEPISVKEISFALGFTEPTNFVKFFQQHTGISPKNFRIENCIGGLNRQDSVA
;
A
#
# COMPACT_ATOMS: atom_id res chain seq x y z
N MET A 1 -28.49 23.66 10.63
CA MET A 1 -28.14 22.90 9.40
C MET A 1 -26.70 22.43 9.57
N GLN A 2 -26.50 21.19 9.99
CA GLN A 2 -25.18 20.56 10.06
C GLN A 2 -24.70 20.25 8.63
N LYS A 3 -23.50 20.69 8.28
CA LYS A 3 -22.86 20.28 7.02
C LYS A 3 -22.78 18.75 6.99
N PRO A 4 -23.11 18.11 5.86
CA PRO A 4 -22.88 16.66 5.71
C PRO A 4 -21.38 16.41 5.90
N ALA A 5 -21.06 15.36 6.65
CA ALA A 5 -19.68 14.92 6.87
C ALA A 5 -19.01 14.61 5.52
N PRO A 6 -17.73 15.00 5.33
CA PRO A 6 -17.03 14.69 4.10
C PRO A 6 -16.91 13.18 3.97
N VAL A 7 -17.54 12.64 2.94
CA VAL A 7 -17.23 11.28 2.44
C VAL A 7 -15.75 11.31 2.07
N LEU A 8 -14.94 10.34 2.55
CA LEU A 8 -13.59 10.15 2.02
C LEU A 8 -13.74 10.01 0.51
N GLU A 9 -13.35 11.06 -0.19
CA GLU A 9 -13.34 10.98 -1.63
C GLU A 9 -12.36 9.88 -2.03
N PRO A 10 -12.68 9.07 -3.05
CA PRO A 10 -11.75 8.07 -3.58
C PRO A 10 -10.33 8.63 -3.77
N ASP A 11 -10.21 9.91 -4.05
CA ASP A 11 -8.97 10.67 -4.24
C ASP A 11 -8.05 10.71 -3.00
N GLN A 12 -8.55 10.40 -1.80
CA GLN A 12 -7.73 10.29 -0.59
C GLN A 12 -7.09 8.91 -0.44
N LEU A 13 -7.75 7.86 -0.93
CA LEU A 13 -7.29 6.48 -0.82
C LEU A 13 -6.60 5.98 -2.09
N VAL A 14 -6.96 6.57 -3.25
CA VAL A 14 -6.37 6.24 -4.54
C VAL A 14 -6.26 7.48 -5.41
N ARG A 15 -5.14 7.63 -6.12
CA ARG A 15 -4.91 8.72 -7.10
C ARG A 15 -4.43 8.14 -8.41
N PHE A 16 -4.92 8.72 -9.50
CA PHE A 16 -4.51 8.39 -10.86
C PHE A 16 -3.97 9.63 -11.56
N GLN A 17 -2.82 9.51 -12.22
CA GLN A 17 -2.23 10.59 -13.02
C GLN A 17 -1.38 10.04 -14.16
N THR A 18 -1.03 10.90 -15.12
CA THR A 18 -0.05 10.54 -16.14
C THR A 18 1.36 10.56 -15.57
N LEU A 19 2.26 9.78 -16.18
CA LEU A 19 3.65 9.74 -15.74
C LEU A 19 4.35 11.10 -15.92
N GLU A 20 4.02 11.83 -16.99
CA GLU A 20 4.58 13.16 -17.24
C GLU A 20 4.21 14.15 -16.12
N ARG A 21 2.94 14.13 -15.69
CA ARG A 21 2.49 14.96 -14.57
C ARG A 21 3.16 14.54 -13.26
N TYR A 22 3.31 13.26 -13.05
CA TYR A 22 4.02 12.73 -11.89
C TYR A 22 5.50 13.16 -11.90
N ALA A 23 6.21 12.94 -13.00
CA ALA A 23 7.60 13.31 -13.14
C ALA A 23 7.83 14.83 -12.97
N SER A 24 6.96 15.68 -13.52
CA SER A 24 7.05 17.14 -13.37
C SER A 24 6.82 17.62 -11.94
N SER A 25 6.15 16.84 -11.09
CA SER A 25 5.93 17.18 -9.67
C SER A 25 7.19 17.06 -8.80
N PHE A 26 8.25 16.40 -9.28
CA PHE A 26 9.51 16.23 -8.53
C PHE A 26 10.42 17.47 -8.56
N GLY A 27 10.20 18.43 -9.44
CA GLY A 27 11.09 19.60 -9.61
C GLY A 27 12.53 19.22 -9.94
N SER A 28 13.49 20.10 -9.61
CA SER A 28 14.94 19.83 -9.78
C SER A 28 15.51 18.84 -8.76
N ASP A 29 14.78 18.54 -7.69
CA ASP A 29 15.14 17.54 -6.70
C ASP A 29 14.29 16.27 -6.95
N ALA A 30 14.78 15.43 -7.85
CA ALA A 30 14.13 14.16 -8.24
C ALA A 30 14.10 13.12 -7.10
N ARG A 31 14.35 13.52 -5.86
CA ARG A 31 14.48 12.69 -4.68
C ARG A 31 13.27 12.87 -3.76
N ARG A 32 12.10 12.35 -4.11
CA ARG A 32 11.02 12.27 -3.12
C ARG A 32 10.73 10.82 -2.73
N LEU A 33 10.97 10.55 -1.46
CA LEU A 33 10.13 9.63 -0.69
C LEU A 33 8.67 9.99 -0.98
N THR A 34 7.86 9.05 -1.36
CA THR A 34 6.41 9.24 -1.51
C THR A 34 5.89 10.07 -0.33
N GLU A 35 5.26 11.20 -0.60
CA GLU A 35 4.91 12.24 0.39
C GLU A 35 4.04 11.74 1.55
N SER A 36 3.43 10.58 1.39
CA SER A 36 2.66 9.89 2.40
C SER A 36 3.28 8.53 2.67
N ARG A 37 3.57 8.29 3.91
CA ARG A 37 4.36 7.18 4.45
C ARG A 37 3.83 5.77 4.15
N TRP A 38 2.64 5.62 3.52
CA TRP A 38 1.97 4.32 3.30
C TRP A 38 1.27 4.24 1.95
N ILE A 39 1.80 4.92 0.95
CA ILE A 39 1.28 4.90 -0.42
C ILE A 39 2.09 3.93 -1.26
N TYR A 40 1.43 2.93 -1.79
CA TYR A 40 1.95 2.09 -2.86
C TYR A 40 1.84 2.83 -4.18
N THR A 41 2.81 2.65 -5.05
CA THR A 41 2.83 3.29 -6.36
C THR A 41 2.95 2.25 -7.45
N LEU A 42 1.93 2.16 -8.29
CA LEU A 42 1.95 1.37 -9.51
C LEU A 42 2.24 2.29 -10.69
N ILE A 43 3.31 2.01 -11.44
CA ILE A 43 3.67 2.73 -12.67
C ILE A 43 3.59 1.77 -13.84
N SER A 44 2.88 2.15 -14.90
CA SER A 44 2.83 1.39 -16.15
C SER A 44 3.33 2.26 -17.28
N ILE A 45 4.31 1.74 -18.02
CA ILE A 45 4.89 2.42 -19.19
C ILE A 45 4.17 1.95 -20.45
N LYS A 46 3.55 2.91 -21.14
CA LYS A 46 2.84 2.67 -22.40
C LYS A 46 3.74 2.83 -23.61
N GLN A 47 4.61 3.84 -23.59
CA GLN A 47 5.47 4.19 -24.72
C GLN A 47 6.72 4.92 -24.23
N GLY A 48 7.78 4.87 -25.04
CA GLY A 48 9.05 5.55 -24.78
C GLY A 48 10.09 4.64 -24.14
N LYS A 49 11.25 5.21 -23.87
CA LYS A 49 12.38 4.56 -23.20
C LYS A 49 13.00 5.55 -22.21
N GLY A 50 13.35 5.07 -21.05
CA GLY A 50 13.98 5.83 -20.00
C GLY A 50 14.53 4.90 -18.93
N HIS A 51 14.87 5.43 -17.78
CA HIS A 51 15.27 4.62 -16.65
C HIS A 51 14.89 5.30 -15.33
N CYS A 52 14.86 4.50 -14.29
CA CYS A 52 14.70 4.97 -12.92
C CYS A 52 15.58 4.14 -11.98
N PHE A 53 15.72 4.62 -10.78
CA PHE A 53 16.29 3.86 -9.68
C PHE A 53 15.20 3.62 -8.62
N VAL A 54 15.08 2.37 -8.19
CA VAL A 54 14.23 1.98 -7.06
C VAL A 54 15.14 1.39 -6.00
N ASP A 55 15.25 2.04 -4.85
CA ASP A 55 16.20 1.65 -3.78
C ASP A 55 17.66 1.48 -4.28
N ASN A 56 18.11 2.36 -5.15
CA ASN A 56 19.41 2.31 -5.83
C ASN A 56 19.58 1.19 -6.90
N GLU A 57 18.55 0.41 -7.17
CA GLU A 57 18.56 -0.55 -8.27
C GLU A 57 18.15 0.13 -9.57
N PHE A 58 18.98 -0.03 -10.60
CA PHE A 58 18.70 0.48 -11.94
C PHE A 58 17.54 -0.30 -12.58
N VAL A 59 16.54 0.43 -13.07
CA VAL A 59 15.40 -0.14 -13.78
C VAL A 59 15.24 0.54 -15.13
N SER A 60 15.35 -0.23 -16.22
CA SER A 60 15.06 0.24 -17.57
C SER A 60 13.55 0.37 -17.77
N LEU A 61 13.12 1.53 -18.25
CA LEU A 61 11.72 1.83 -18.59
C LEU A 61 11.54 1.72 -20.09
N GLN A 62 10.60 0.88 -20.49
CA GLN A 62 10.19 0.73 -21.91
C GLN A 62 8.71 0.33 -21.97
N ALA A 63 8.14 0.35 -23.16
CA ALA A 63 6.73 -0.09 -23.33
C ALA A 63 6.53 -1.49 -22.73
N GLY A 64 5.45 -1.65 -21.93
CA GLY A 64 5.14 -2.86 -21.21
C GLY A 64 5.85 -3.03 -19.86
N THR A 65 6.69 -2.07 -19.43
CA THR A 65 7.23 -2.07 -18.06
C THR A 65 6.12 -1.73 -17.07
N LEU A 66 6.01 -2.53 -16.03
CA LEU A 66 5.10 -2.35 -14.91
C LEU A 66 5.90 -2.37 -13.60
N LEU A 67 5.83 -1.29 -12.83
CA LEU A 67 6.52 -1.15 -11.56
C LEU A 67 5.50 -1.14 -10.43
N LEU A 68 5.75 -1.93 -9.39
CA LEU A 68 5.02 -1.86 -8.12
C LEU A 68 6.00 -1.48 -7.02
N ILE A 69 5.85 -0.26 -6.53
CA ILE A 69 6.77 0.36 -5.59
C ILE A 69 6.10 0.40 -4.23
N ASN A 70 6.77 -0.12 -3.23
CA ASN A 70 6.28 -0.13 -1.86
C ASN A 70 6.41 1.26 -1.20
N PRO A 71 5.69 1.53 -0.12
CA PRO A 71 5.68 2.83 0.55
C PRO A 71 7.03 3.30 1.11
N PHE A 72 7.99 2.38 1.27
CA PHE A 72 9.29 2.66 1.85
C PHE A 72 10.41 2.72 0.81
N ALA A 73 10.08 2.42 -0.45
CA ALA A 73 11.07 2.44 -1.50
C ALA A 73 11.38 3.86 -1.95
N TYR A 74 12.62 4.08 -2.25
CA TYR A 74 13.10 5.31 -2.85
C TYR A 74 12.98 5.22 -4.37
N LEU A 75 12.26 6.16 -4.98
CA LEU A 75 12.12 6.25 -6.44
C LEU A 75 12.81 7.50 -6.96
N HIS A 76 13.70 7.31 -7.91
CA HIS A 76 14.34 8.38 -8.67
C HIS A 76 14.12 8.17 -10.16
N LEU A 77 13.41 9.08 -10.81
CA LEU A 77 13.11 9.04 -12.24
C LEU A 77 14.17 9.84 -13.01
N GLU A 78 14.78 9.21 -14.01
CA GLU A 78 15.76 9.86 -14.90
C GLU A 78 15.37 9.66 -16.37
N ASN A 79 15.65 10.68 -17.18
CA ASN A 79 15.44 10.63 -18.64
C ASN A 79 14.03 10.16 -19.05
N THR A 80 13.01 10.62 -18.32
CA THR A 80 11.60 10.24 -18.57
C THR A 80 10.85 11.22 -19.47
N VAL A 81 11.53 12.19 -20.09
CA VAL A 81 10.88 13.26 -20.89
C VAL A 81 10.03 12.71 -22.03
N TYR A 82 10.43 11.57 -22.62
CA TYR A 82 9.71 10.91 -23.72
C TYR A 82 8.99 9.64 -23.29
N VAL A 83 8.86 9.39 -21.99
CA VAL A 83 8.21 8.19 -21.46
C VAL A 83 6.77 8.52 -21.15
N GLN A 84 5.86 7.84 -21.83
CA GLN A 84 4.42 7.95 -21.57
C GLN A 84 3.93 6.78 -20.76
N GLY A 85 3.07 7.06 -19.79
CA GLY A 85 2.55 6.04 -18.92
C GLY A 85 1.53 6.59 -17.94
N VAL A 86 1.14 5.72 -17.03
CA VAL A 86 0.21 6.06 -15.94
C VAL A 86 0.79 5.69 -14.60
N VAL A 87 0.41 6.46 -13.60
CA VAL A 87 0.79 6.27 -12.21
C VAL A 87 -0.47 6.17 -11.37
N ILE A 88 -0.57 5.11 -10.58
CA ILE A 88 -1.63 4.91 -9.61
C ILE A 88 -0.98 4.86 -8.24
N HIS A 89 -1.36 5.80 -7.38
CA HIS A 89 -1.05 5.77 -5.97
C HIS A 89 -2.23 5.21 -5.21
N PHE A 90 -2.00 4.28 -4.31
CA PHE A 90 -3.06 3.70 -3.50
C PHE A 90 -2.57 3.34 -2.10
N THR A 91 -3.49 3.41 -1.15
CA THR A 91 -3.23 2.98 0.22
C THR A 91 -3.58 1.51 0.39
N GLU A 92 -3.08 0.91 1.48
CA GLU A 92 -3.45 -0.45 1.83
C GLU A 92 -4.95 -0.57 2.13
N GLU A 93 -5.53 0.43 2.79
CA GLU A 93 -6.96 0.48 3.10
C GLU A 93 -7.83 0.46 1.83
N PHE A 94 -7.34 1.04 0.73
CA PHE A 94 -8.04 0.97 -0.54
C PHE A 94 -8.07 -0.45 -1.09
N LEU A 95 -6.92 -1.16 -1.08
CA LEU A 95 -6.78 -2.47 -1.72
C LEU A 95 -7.21 -3.61 -0.79
N CYS A 96 -6.84 -3.56 0.48
CA CYS A 96 -6.97 -4.67 1.41
C CYS A 96 -8.25 -4.59 2.24
N ARG A 97 -9.39 -4.85 1.61
CA ARG A 97 -10.70 -4.92 2.31
C ARG A 97 -10.83 -6.16 3.21
N THR A 98 -10.04 -7.18 2.93
CA THR A 98 -10.00 -8.43 3.70
C THR A 98 -8.55 -8.79 4.00
N HIS A 99 -8.36 -9.58 5.06
CA HIS A 99 -7.03 -10.09 5.42
C HIS A 99 -6.39 -10.93 4.31
N LEU A 100 -7.19 -11.57 3.46
CA LEU A 100 -6.69 -12.32 2.30
C LEU A 100 -5.98 -11.39 1.29
N TYR A 101 -6.56 -10.23 0.99
CA TYR A 101 -5.95 -9.26 0.05
C TYR A 101 -4.70 -8.62 0.63
N GLU A 102 -4.67 -8.41 1.95
CA GLU A 102 -3.47 -7.97 2.65
C GLU A 102 -2.34 -9.00 2.47
N GLN A 103 -2.60 -10.28 2.74
CA GLN A 103 -1.60 -11.34 2.55
C GLN A 103 -1.10 -11.43 1.11
N LEU A 104 -1.99 -11.27 0.13
CA LEU A 104 -1.63 -11.23 -1.28
C LEU A 104 -0.69 -10.06 -1.60
N LEU A 105 -1.06 -8.86 -1.17
CA LEU A 105 -0.25 -7.66 -1.38
C LEU A 105 1.14 -7.82 -0.76
N TYR A 106 1.20 -8.31 0.47
CA TYR A 106 2.48 -8.55 1.15
C TYR A 106 3.33 -9.61 0.46
N LYS A 107 2.74 -10.71 0.01
CA LYS A 107 3.48 -11.74 -0.76
C LYS A 107 4.02 -11.18 -2.07
N THR A 108 3.26 -10.35 -2.76
CA THR A 108 3.67 -9.76 -4.03
C THR A 108 4.79 -8.72 -3.85
N ILE A 109 4.69 -7.89 -2.80
CA ILE A 109 5.60 -6.75 -2.60
C ILE A 109 6.78 -7.10 -1.69
N PHE A 110 6.56 -7.94 -0.67
CA PHE A 110 7.53 -8.26 0.38
C PHE A 110 7.91 -9.75 0.41
N GLY A 111 7.48 -10.54 -0.57
CA GLY A 111 7.89 -11.93 -0.68
C GLY A 111 9.40 -12.10 -0.86
N PRO A 112 9.94 -13.30 -0.62
CA PRO A 112 11.39 -13.55 -0.72
C PRO A 112 11.96 -13.28 -2.12
N ASN A 113 11.13 -13.42 -3.15
CA ASN A 113 11.50 -13.16 -4.56
C ASN A 113 10.79 -11.90 -5.10
N ARG A 114 10.61 -10.89 -4.26
CA ARG A 114 9.93 -9.67 -4.66
C ARG A 114 10.57 -9.06 -5.92
N ARG A 115 9.73 -8.70 -6.86
CA ARG A 115 10.12 -7.87 -8.00
C ARG A 115 9.38 -6.55 -7.92
N THR A 116 10.11 -5.48 -8.01
CA THR A 116 9.55 -4.15 -8.18
C THR A 116 9.22 -3.87 -9.64
N CYS A 117 9.85 -4.60 -10.57
CA CYS A 117 9.71 -4.41 -12.00
C CYS A 117 9.28 -5.69 -12.70
N PHE A 118 8.24 -5.59 -13.51
CA PHE A 118 7.70 -6.64 -14.36
C PHE A 118 7.73 -6.17 -15.82
N GLN A 119 8.20 -7.03 -16.71
CA GLN A 119 8.21 -6.75 -18.14
C GLN A 119 7.13 -7.58 -18.82
N LEU A 120 6.14 -6.91 -19.41
CA LEU A 120 5.02 -7.53 -20.13
C LEU A 120 5.34 -7.75 -21.62
N ALA A 121 6.51 -7.30 -22.09
CA ALA A 121 6.94 -7.51 -23.47
C ALA A 121 7.08 -9.00 -23.77
N GLY A 122 6.47 -9.45 -24.89
CA GLY A 122 6.42 -10.86 -25.27
C GLY A 122 5.21 -11.63 -24.74
N ASN A 123 4.41 -11.05 -23.84
CA ASN A 123 3.13 -11.59 -23.40
C ASN A 123 1.99 -10.71 -23.93
N GLU A 124 1.58 -10.91 -25.18
CA GLU A 124 0.55 -10.08 -25.81
C GLU A 124 -0.77 -10.12 -25.08
N ILE A 125 -1.21 -11.29 -24.61
CA ILE A 125 -2.47 -11.45 -23.87
C ILE A 125 -2.41 -10.71 -22.54
N GLY A 126 -1.35 -10.91 -21.78
CA GLY A 126 -1.18 -10.29 -20.48
C GLY A 126 -0.92 -8.79 -20.58
N GLY A 127 -0.13 -8.37 -21.57
CA GLY A 127 0.12 -6.95 -21.86
C GLY A 127 -1.18 -6.23 -22.22
N ASN A 128 -1.99 -6.80 -23.11
CA ASN A 128 -3.28 -6.23 -23.51
C ASN A 128 -4.26 -6.20 -22.33
N TYR A 129 -4.30 -7.25 -21.50
CA TYR A 129 -5.12 -7.29 -20.29
C TYR A 129 -4.76 -6.11 -19.36
N ILE A 130 -3.51 -5.97 -18.99
CA ILE A 130 -3.06 -4.89 -18.08
C ILE A 130 -3.35 -3.51 -18.69
N GLN A 131 -3.05 -3.29 -19.97
CA GLN A 131 -3.29 -2.01 -20.63
C GLN A 131 -4.79 -1.65 -20.68
N SER A 132 -5.66 -2.63 -20.95
CA SER A 132 -7.10 -2.43 -20.92
C SER A 132 -7.62 -2.09 -19.51
N GLN A 133 -7.16 -2.83 -18.49
CA GLN A 133 -7.51 -2.57 -17.09
C GLN A 133 -7.09 -1.16 -16.65
N LEU A 134 -5.85 -0.75 -16.94
CA LEU A 134 -5.36 0.58 -16.57
C LEU A 134 -6.04 1.71 -17.35
N SER A 135 -6.42 1.47 -18.60
CA SER A 135 -7.20 2.42 -19.40
C SER A 135 -8.59 2.60 -18.82
N MET A 136 -9.25 1.50 -18.44
CA MET A 136 -10.56 1.49 -17.79
C MET A 136 -10.50 2.15 -16.41
N PHE A 137 -9.44 1.89 -15.64
CA PHE A 137 -9.19 2.55 -14.35
C PHE A 137 -9.13 4.08 -14.53
N GLY A 138 -8.35 4.55 -15.49
CA GLY A 138 -8.21 5.99 -15.75
C GLY A 138 -9.49 6.64 -16.28
N TRP A 139 -10.32 5.91 -17.01
CA TRP A 139 -11.62 6.37 -17.45
C TRP A 139 -12.60 6.48 -16.27
N GLU A 140 -12.73 5.44 -15.48
CA GLU A 140 -13.63 5.42 -14.32
C GLU A 140 -13.21 6.43 -13.25
N TYR A 141 -11.90 6.59 -13.01
CA TYR A 141 -11.37 7.57 -12.07
C TYR A 141 -11.81 9.00 -12.42
N ARG A 142 -11.85 9.35 -13.71
CA ARG A 142 -12.22 10.70 -14.19
C ARG A 142 -13.72 10.92 -14.35
N LEU A 143 -14.46 9.91 -14.81
CA LEU A 143 -15.83 10.05 -15.31
C LEU A 143 -16.86 9.24 -14.50
N GLY A 144 -16.45 8.40 -13.57
CA GLY A 144 -17.36 7.62 -12.74
C GLY A 144 -18.35 8.51 -11.99
N ALA A 145 -19.65 8.34 -12.29
CA ALA A 145 -20.72 9.22 -11.81
C ALA A 145 -21.21 8.86 -10.40
N ASP A 146 -21.24 7.57 -10.06
CA ASP A 146 -21.66 7.08 -8.75
C ASP A 146 -20.43 6.84 -7.86
N PRO A 147 -20.28 7.56 -6.73
CA PRO A 147 -19.07 7.42 -5.88
C PRO A 147 -18.87 6.01 -5.32
N LEU A 148 -19.94 5.28 -5.00
CA LEU A 148 -19.85 3.92 -4.45
C LEU A 148 -19.44 2.91 -5.51
N LEU A 149 -20.11 2.93 -6.66
CA LEU A 149 -19.78 2.08 -7.79
C LEU A 149 -18.38 2.39 -8.31
N LYS A 150 -18.02 3.66 -8.42
CA LYS A 150 -16.67 4.10 -8.79
C LYS A 150 -15.60 3.48 -7.90
N PHE A 151 -15.81 3.55 -6.57
CA PHE A 151 -14.86 2.97 -5.62
C PHE A 151 -14.69 1.46 -5.83
N ASP A 152 -15.78 0.73 -5.99
CA ASP A 152 -15.78 -0.71 -6.20
C ASP A 152 -15.16 -1.10 -7.56
N PHE A 153 -15.45 -0.37 -8.62
CA PHE A 153 -14.82 -0.58 -9.92
C PHE A 153 -13.31 -0.36 -9.87
N LEU A 154 -12.86 0.77 -9.33
CA LEU A 154 -11.42 1.07 -9.20
C LEU A 154 -10.70 0.03 -8.35
N HIS A 155 -11.32 -0.40 -7.23
CA HIS A 155 -10.79 -1.44 -6.37
C HIS A 155 -10.62 -2.77 -7.13
N ASN A 156 -11.68 -3.25 -7.81
CA ASN A 156 -11.65 -4.54 -8.51
C ASN A 156 -10.64 -4.54 -9.67
N ILE A 157 -10.55 -3.43 -10.41
CA ILE A 157 -9.56 -3.28 -11.48
C ILE A 157 -8.14 -3.36 -10.91
N LEU A 158 -7.83 -2.59 -9.87
CA LEU A 158 -6.51 -2.58 -9.26
C LEU A 158 -6.16 -3.96 -8.66
N LEU A 159 -7.11 -4.59 -7.97
CA LEU A 159 -6.94 -5.94 -7.43
C LEU A 159 -6.60 -6.95 -8.55
N GLY A 160 -7.31 -6.89 -9.69
CA GLY A 160 -7.02 -7.73 -10.85
C GLY A 160 -5.60 -7.54 -11.39
N VAL A 161 -5.12 -6.29 -11.44
CA VAL A 161 -3.73 -5.99 -11.84
C VAL A 161 -2.72 -6.58 -10.83
N ILE A 162 -2.93 -6.41 -9.53
CA ILE A 162 -2.03 -6.96 -8.49
C ILE A 162 -2.04 -8.50 -8.51
N LEU A 163 -3.20 -9.13 -8.68
CA LEU A 163 -3.30 -10.58 -8.84
C LEU A 163 -2.50 -11.08 -10.06
N TYR A 164 -2.60 -10.36 -11.17
CA TYR A 164 -1.84 -10.71 -12.38
C TYR A 164 -0.33 -10.56 -12.18
N MET A 165 0.11 -9.49 -11.50
CA MET A 165 1.52 -9.31 -11.14
C MET A 165 2.01 -10.45 -10.23
N HIS A 166 1.21 -10.86 -9.26
CA HIS A 166 1.55 -12.00 -8.40
C HIS A 166 1.68 -13.30 -9.20
N LYS A 167 0.76 -13.55 -10.15
CA LYS A 167 0.86 -14.68 -11.06
C LYS A 167 2.17 -14.67 -11.86
N LEU A 168 2.55 -13.52 -12.45
CA LEU A 168 3.82 -13.38 -13.19
C LEU A 168 5.02 -13.67 -12.29
N GLN A 169 4.98 -13.26 -11.04
CA GLN A 169 6.02 -13.56 -10.07
C GLN A 169 6.15 -15.07 -9.84
N LEU A 170 5.05 -15.76 -9.57
CA LEU A 170 5.04 -17.22 -9.37
C LEU A 170 5.51 -18.01 -10.60
N GLU A 171 5.15 -17.58 -11.81
CA GLU A 171 5.60 -18.22 -13.06
C GLU A 171 7.12 -18.11 -13.23
N GLN A 172 7.71 -17.00 -12.78
CA GLN A 172 9.15 -16.76 -12.87
C GLN A 172 9.92 -17.44 -11.73
N GLU A 173 9.33 -17.59 -10.53
CA GLU A 173 9.90 -18.36 -9.41
C GLU A 173 10.14 -19.81 -9.77
N ASN A 174 9.26 -20.39 -10.56
CA ASN A 174 9.42 -21.75 -11.07
C ASN A 174 10.55 -21.87 -12.11
N ALA A 175 11.07 -20.77 -12.62
CA ALA A 175 12.11 -20.74 -13.65
C ALA A 175 13.53 -20.38 -13.14
N THR A 176 13.67 -19.88 -11.91
CA THR A 176 14.99 -19.41 -11.39
C THR A 176 15.20 -19.78 -9.93
N LEU A 177 15.93 -20.86 -9.71
CA LEU A 177 16.58 -21.18 -8.43
C LEU A 177 17.95 -20.48 -8.42
N ASP A 178 18.08 -19.39 -7.73
CA ASP A 178 19.30 -18.74 -7.18
C ASP A 178 19.40 -17.24 -7.45
N ILE A 179 18.95 -16.43 -6.50
CA ILE A 179 19.54 -15.10 -6.27
C ILE A 179 19.46 -14.80 -4.76
N LYS A 180 20.62 -14.71 -4.10
CA LYS A 180 20.74 -14.30 -2.68
C LYS A 180 20.58 -12.78 -2.56
N GLU A 181 19.53 -12.31 -1.91
CA GLU A 181 19.38 -10.89 -1.54
C GLU A 181 20.30 -10.47 -0.38
N PRO A 182 20.66 -9.15 -0.27
CA PRO A 182 21.42 -8.63 0.86
C PRO A 182 20.71 -8.87 2.20
N LEU A 183 21.42 -9.43 3.18
CA LEU A 183 20.89 -9.86 4.48
C LEU A 183 20.07 -8.78 5.23
N ALA A 184 20.50 -7.52 5.20
CA ALA A 184 19.81 -6.44 5.91
C ALA A 184 18.43 -6.10 5.34
N LYS A 185 18.26 -6.19 4.02
CA LYS A 185 16.99 -5.95 3.33
C LYS A 185 15.99 -7.06 3.64
N ASN A 186 16.50 -8.29 3.75
CA ASN A 186 15.73 -9.47 4.12
C ASN A 186 15.24 -9.38 5.58
N GLN A 187 16.03 -8.84 6.52
CA GLN A 187 15.64 -8.75 7.94
C GLN A 187 14.52 -7.73 8.19
N VAL A 188 14.46 -6.59 7.46
CA VAL A 188 13.32 -5.66 7.54
C VAL A 188 12.05 -6.33 7.03
N VAL A 189 12.14 -7.06 5.91
CA VAL A 189 11.01 -7.81 5.35
C VAL A 189 10.52 -8.87 6.34
N GLN A 190 11.45 -9.64 6.93
CA GLN A 190 11.11 -10.62 7.95
C GLN A 190 10.45 -9.99 9.18
N PHE A 191 10.95 -8.82 9.64
CA PHE A 191 10.30 -8.07 10.71
C PHE A 191 8.86 -7.68 10.37
N ILE A 192 8.62 -7.14 9.16
CA ILE A 192 7.27 -6.76 8.71
C ILE A 192 6.37 -7.99 8.61
N GLN A 193 6.88 -9.12 8.12
CA GLN A 193 6.13 -10.37 8.06
C GLN A 193 5.74 -10.88 9.46
N LEU A 194 6.67 -10.89 10.41
CA LEU A 194 6.40 -11.25 11.80
C LEU A 194 5.41 -10.29 12.46
N LEU A 195 5.57 -8.99 12.19
CA LEU A 195 4.64 -7.98 12.68
C LEU A 195 3.23 -8.24 12.18
N ASN A 196 3.05 -8.53 10.89
CA ASN A 196 1.74 -8.85 10.33
C ASN A 196 1.09 -10.08 10.95
N GLN A 197 1.89 -11.05 11.36
CA GLN A 197 1.39 -12.28 12.00
C GLN A 197 1.00 -12.05 13.47
N HIS A 198 1.73 -11.19 14.20
CA HIS A 198 1.67 -11.13 15.66
C HIS A 198 1.26 -9.77 16.24
N PHE A 199 1.00 -8.73 15.44
CA PHE A 199 0.78 -7.37 15.95
C PHE A 199 -0.40 -7.22 16.92
N ARG A 200 -1.36 -8.15 16.89
CA ARG A 200 -2.54 -8.15 17.78
C ARG A 200 -2.23 -8.72 19.16
N GLU A 201 -1.27 -9.61 19.23
CA GLU A 201 -0.92 -10.37 20.42
C GLU A 201 0.35 -9.84 21.08
N GLU A 202 1.27 -9.33 20.23
CA GLU A 202 2.61 -8.97 20.65
C GLU A 202 2.94 -7.49 20.36
N SER A 203 3.06 -6.73 21.42
CA SER A 203 3.48 -5.31 21.37
C SER A 203 4.95 -5.08 21.73
N SER A 204 5.67 -6.13 22.16
CA SER A 204 7.05 -6.05 22.60
C SER A 204 8.03 -6.11 21.42
N LEU A 205 8.93 -5.13 21.33
CA LEU A 205 10.03 -5.17 20.36
C LEU A 205 10.99 -6.33 20.61
N GLN A 206 11.13 -6.77 21.87
CA GLN A 206 11.99 -7.90 22.23
C GLN A 206 11.53 -9.17 21.55
N PHE A 207 10.23 -9.44 21.53
CA PHE A 207 9.67 -10.61 20.84
C PHE A 207 10.12 -10.69 19.38
N TYR A 208 10.02 -9.58 18.64
CA TYR A 208 10.40 -9.53 17.22
C TYR A 208 11.93 -9.65 17.03
N ALA A 209 12.71 -9.02 17.90
CA ALA A 209 14.16 -9.11 17.87
C ALA A 209 14.62 -10.55 18.13
N ASP A 210 14.04 -11.24 19.13
CA ASP A 210 14.34 -12.64 19.46
C ASP A 210 13.98 -13.58 18.30
N LYS A 211 12.81 -13.38 17.66
CA LYS A 211 12.41 -14.16 16.48
C LYS A 211 13.35 -13.99 15.28
N LEU A 212 14.01 -12.86 15.18
CA LEU A 212 14.98 -12.57 14.13
C LEU A 212 16.42 -12.91 14.52
N ASN A 213 16.65 -13.39 15.76
CA ASN A 213 17.98 -13.67 16.34
C ASN A 213 18.91 -12.44 16.30
N ILE A 214 18.36 -11.25 16.60
CA ILE A 214 19.09 -9.98 16.69
C ILE A 214 18.71 -9.22 17.94
N THR A 215 19.51 -8.20 18.30
CA THR A 215 19.17 -7.30 19.42
C THR A 215 18.15 -6.24 18.99
N GLN A 216 17.45 -5.61 19.96
CA GLN A 216 16.54 -4.49 19.66
C GLN A 216 17.28 -3.32 18.99
N ASP A 217 18.53 -3.04 19.38
CA ASP A 217 19.35 -1.99 18.78
C ASP A 217 19.68 -2.31 17.32
N GLN A 218 20.02 -3.58 17.03
CA GLN A 218 20.22 -4.03 15.66
C GLN A 218 18.94 -3.91 14.82
N LEU A 219 17.79 -4.31 15.37
CA LEU A 219 16.49 -4.13 14.72
C LEU A 219 16.21 -2.64 14.45
N GLY A 220 16.52 -1.76 15.42
CA GLY A 220 16.43 -0.31 15.27
C GLY A 220 17.25 0.23 14.10
N LEU A 221 18.53 -0.19 14.03
CA LEU A 221 19.45 0.20 12.95
C LEU A 221 19.00 -0.31 11.57
N ILE A 222 18.58 -1.58 11.52
CA ILE A 222 18.10 -2.21 10.27
C ILE A 222 16.87 -1.49 9.76
N CYS A 223 15.87 -1.26 10.60
CA CYS A 223 14.65 -0.55 10.22
C CYS A 223 14.95 0.90 9.79
N LYS A 224 15.80 1.61 10.54
CA LYS A 224 16.17 2.98 10.22
C LYS A 224 16.93 3.09 8.90
N LYS A 225 17.83 2.15 8.61
CA LYS A 225 18.59 2.10 7.35
C LYS A 225 17.73 1.60 6.18
N GLY A 226 16.87 0.60 6.41
CA GLY A 226 16.08 -0.03 5.35
C GLY A 226 14.84 0.75 4.94
N VAL A 227 14.15 1.38 5.91
CA VAL A 227 12.86 2.05 5.69
C VAL A 227 12.76 3.44 6.30
N GLY A 228 13.82 3.95 6.93
CA GLY A 228 13.88 5.29 7.50
C GLY A 228 13.14 5.46 8.84
N TRP A 229 12.61 4.38 9.43
CA TRP A 229 11.74 4.41 10.60
C TRP A 229 12.26 3.55 11.75
N SER A 230 11.84 3.90 12.97
CA SER A 230 12.06 3.00 14.10
C SER A 230 11.07 1.82 14.05
N PRO A 231 11.46 0.63 14.57
CA PRO A 231 10.55 -0.51 14.66
C PRO A 231 9.24 -0.17 15.38
N LYS A 232 9.32 0.62 16.45
CA LYS A 232 8.14 1.07 17.19
C LYS A 232 7.18 1.91 16.32
N ALA A 233 7.73 2.81 15.50
CA ALA A 233 6.92 3.62 14.58
C ALA A 233 6.24 2.75 13.52
N ILE A 234 6.93 1.72 13.01
CA ILE A 234 6.36 0.74 12.06
C ILE A 234 5.20 -0.03 12.72
N MET A 235 5.37 -0.49 13.95
CA MET A 235 4.33 -1.20 14.71
C MET A 235 3.11 -0.32 14.97
N GLN A 236 3.32 0.92 15.42
CA GLN A 236 2.24 1.86 15.68
C GLN A 236 1.44 2.18 14.42
N GLU A 237 2.12 2.35 13.33
CA GLU A 237 1.47 2.61 12.05
C GLU A 237 0.69 1.41 11.52
N LYS A 238 1.24 0.18 11.65
CA LYS A 238 0.49 -1.05 11.33
C LYS A 238 -0.81 -1.10 12.14
N LEU A 239 -0.73 -0.86 13.43
CA LEU A 239 -1.88 -0.86 14.33
C LEU A 239 -2.91 0.24 13.95
N LEU A 240 -2.44 1.43 13.59
CA LEU A 240 -3.30 2.53 13.14
C LEU A 240 -4.02 2.20 11.83
N ARG A 241 -3.34 1.58 10.87
CA ARG A 241 -3.95 1.15 9.60
C ARG A 241 -5.03 0.11 9.81
N GLU A 242 -4.75 -0.91 10.62
CA GLU A 242 -5.73 -1.93 10.97
C GLU A 242 -6.96 -1.32 11.66
N ALA A 243 -6.74 -0.33 12.55
CA ALA A 243 -7.81 0.42 13.18
C ALA A 243 -8.68 1.17 12.15
N LYS A 244 -8.05 1.89 11.23
CA LYS A 244 -8.76 2.59 10.15
C LYS A 244 -9.53 1.61 9.27
N ARG A 245 -8.91 0.49 8.86
CA ARG A 245 -9.55 -0.54 8.04
C ARG A 245 -10.79 -1.12 8.75
N ALA A 246 -10.65 -1.51 10.02
CA ALA A 246 -11.77 -2.05 10.79
C ALA A 246 -12.89 -1.01 10.98
N LEU A 247 -12.56 0.25 11.23
CA LEU A 247 -13.54 1.34 11.34
C LEU A 247 -14.32 1.58 10.05
N LEU A 248 -13.69 1.39 8.88
CA LEU A 248 -14.30 1.62 7.56
C LEU A 248 -15.15 0.45 7.08
N PHE A 249 -14.70 -0.77 7.32
CA PHE A 249 -15.23 -1.95 6.62
C PHE A 249 -15.85 -3.01 7.54
N GLU A 250 -15.64 -2.94 8.85
CA GLU A 250 -16.18 -3.95 9.76
C GLU A 250 -17.41 -3.40 10.53
N PRO A 251 -18.55 -4.11 10.49
CA PRO A 251 -19.80 -3.68 11.16
C PRO A 251 -19.80 -4.02 12.65
N ILE A 252 -18.69 -3.79 13.35
CA ILE A 252 -18.52 -4.03 14.78
C ILE A 252 -18.30 -2.71 15.54
N SER A 253 -18.55 -2.70 16.84
CA SER A 253 -18.41 -1.49 17.66
C SER A 253 -16.95 -1.07 17.81
N VAL A 254 -16.71 0.21 18.14
CA VAL A 254 -15.38 0.74 18.46
C VAL A 254 -14.72 -0.03 19.61
N LYS A 255 -15.53 -0.50 20.57
CA LYS A 255 -15.07 -1.32 21.69
C LYS A 255 -14.58 -2.70 21.21
N GLU A 256 -15.32 -3.36 20.35
CA GLU A 256 -14.93 -4.65 19.77
C GLU A 256 -13.67 -4.52 18.92
N ILE A 257 -13.56 -3.44 18.11
CA ILE A 257 -12.34 -3.15 17.36
C ILE A 257 -11.13 -3.01 18.29
N SER A 258 -11.29 -2.29 19.41
CA SER A 258 -10.18 -2.11 20.36
C SER A 258 -9.64 -3.43 20.88
N PHE A 259 -10.53 -4.35 21.25
CA PHE A 259 -10.12 -5.68 21.73
C PHE A 259 -9.55 -6.55 20.62
N ALA A 260 -10.12 -6.51 19.41
CA ALA A 260 -9.61 -7.22 18.24
C ALA A 260 -8.20 -6.75 17.83
N LEU A 261 -7.82 -5.52 18.16
CA LEU A 261 -6.50 -4.95 17.93
C LEU A 261 -5.52 -5.16 19.11
N GLY A 262 -5.93 -5.89 20.15
CA GLY A 262 -5.07 -6.23 21.29
C GLY A 262 -5.00 -5.18 22.40
N PHE A 263 -5.88 -4.17 22.40
CA PHE A 263 -5.95 -3.23 23.52
C PHE A 263 -6.71 -3.86 24.69
N THR A 264 -6.13 -3.78 25.87
CA THR A 264 -6.78 -4.24 27.14
C THR A 264 -7.94 -3.34 27.53
N GLU A 265 -7.86 -2.05 27.21
CA GLU A 265 -8.84 -1.05 27.55
C GLU A 265 -9.25 -0.21 26.32
N PRO A 266 -10.56 -0.08 26.01
CA PRO A 266 -11.02 0.73 24.88
C PRO A 266 -10.58 2.20 24.94
N THR A 267 -10.43 2.74 26.16
CA THR A 267 -9.95 4.11 26.37
C THR A 267 -8.52 4.32 25.86
N ASN A 268 -7.65 3.32 25.97
CA ASN A 268 -6.27 3.38 25.44
C ASN A 268 -6.28 3.39 23.92
N PHE A 269 -7.15 2.60 23.30
CA PHE A 269 -7.35 2.63 21.84
C PHE A 269 -7.84 4.00 21.37
N VAL A 270 -8.85 4.59 22.02
CA VAL A 270 -9.36 5.92 21.64
C VAL A 270 -8.27 6.97 21.74
N LYS A 271 -7.49 7.00 22.83
CA LYS A 271 -6.34 7.91 22.99
C LYS A 271 -5.28 7.70 21.90
N PHE A 272 -4.89 6.45 21.66
CA PHE A 272 -3.93 6.09 20.63
C PHE A 272 -4.40 6.58 19.25
N PHE A 273 -5.62 6.26 18.86
CA PHE A 273 -6.18 6.64 17.58
C PHE A 273 -6.26 8.16 17.40
N GLN A 274 -6.78 8.86 18.42
CA GLN A 274 -6.91 10.32 18.41
C GLN A 274 -5.54 11.03 18.37
N GLN A 275 -4.54 10.49 19.06
CA GLN A 275 -3.17 11.04 19.03
C GLN A 275 -2.56 10.97 17.61
N HIS A 276 -2.88 9.93 16.83
CA HIS A 276 -2.30 9.72 15.50
C HIS A 276 -3.14 10.30 14.37
N THR A 277 -4.44 10.52 14.55
CA THR A 277 -5.36 10.99 13.50
C THR A 277 -5.93 12.38 13.75
N GLY A 278 -5.83 12.89 14.97
CA GLY A 278 -6.45 14.16 15.40
C GLY A 278 -7.94 14.05 15.73
N ILE A 279 -8.61 12.95 15.39
CA ILE A 279 -10.06 12.74 15.61
C ILE A 279 -10.34 11.41 16.32
N SER A 280 -11.51 11.31 16.98
CA SER A 280 -11.88 10.08 17.66
C SER A 280 -12.21 8.96 16.67
N PRO A 281 -12.07 7.65 17.05
CA PRO A 281 -12.48 6.53 16.19
C PRO A 281 -13.95 6.60 15.75
N LYS A 282 -14.83 7.05 16.63
CA LYS A 282 -16.26 7.23 16.32
C LYS A 282 -16.47 8.31 15.25
N ASN A 283 -15.82 9.46 15.39
CA ASN A 283 -15.91 10.54 14.42
C ASN A 283 -15.28 10.12 13.08
N PHE A 284 -14.12 9.44 13.13
CA PHE A 284 -13.51 8.88 11.93
C PHE A 284 -14.45 7.97 11.17
N ARG A 285 -15.15 7.05 11.85
CA ARG A 285 -16.16 6.17 11.23
C ARG A 285 -17.31 6.98 10.62
N ILE A 286 -17.87 7.96 11.35
CA ILE A 286 -18.99 8.77 10.87
C ILE A 286 -18.59 9.59 9.63
N GLU A 287 -17.40 10.19 9.66
CA GLU A 287 -16.88 11.03 8.58
C GLU A 287 -16.50 10.24 7.34
N ASN A 288 -16.17 8.96 7.49
CA ASN A 288 -15.58 8.14 6.43
C ASN A 288 -16.40 6.88 6.08
N CYS A 289 -17.59 6.67 6.66
CA CYS A 289 -18.50 5.60 6.24
C CYS A 289 -18.95 5.85 4.80
N ILE A 290 -18.39 5.08 3.87
CA ILE A 290 -18.84 5.03 2.48
C ILE A 290 -20.20 4.34 2.47
N GLY A 291 -21.26 5.15 2.48
CA GLY A 291 -22.64 4.79 2.15
C GLY A 291 -23.25 3.53 2.74
N GLY A 292 -24.12 3.69 3.71
CA GLY A 292 -25.35 2.89 3.80
C GLY A 292 -25.40 1.67 4.69
N LEU A 293 -24.33 1.22 5.35
CA LEU A 293 -24.39 -0.01 6.16
C LEU A 293 -24.70 0.18 7.65
N ASN A 294 -24.79 1.41 8.16
CA ASN A 294 -25.13 1.63 9.58
C ASN A 294 -26.09 2.82 9.78
N ARG A 295 -27.32 2.71 9.27
CA ARG A 295 -28.43 3.59 9.69
C ARG A 295 -29.34 2.97 10.79
N GLN A 296 -28.99 1.82 11.33
CA GLN A 296 -29.90 1.12 12.27
C GLN A 296 -29.51 1.19 13.75
N ASP A 297 -28.36 1.71 14.16
CA ASP A 297 -27.95 1.73 15.57
C ASP A 297 -27.94 3.12 16.24
N SER A 298 -28.77 4.07 15.77
CA SER A 298 -28.92 5.37 16.44
C SER A 298 -30.27 5.62 17.08
N VAL A 299 -31.00 4.56 17.44
CA VAL A 299 -32.19 4.67 18.29
C VAL A 299 -32.19 3.53 19.31
N ALA A 300 -31.54 3.75 20.43
CA ALA A 300 -31.92 3.24 21.76
C ALA A 300 -31.00 3.90 22.81
#